data_910693dda90943db4942f669286654ff
#
_entry.id   910693dda90943db4942f669286654ff
#
_cell.length_a   1.000
_cell.length_b   1.000
_cell.length_c   1.000
_cell.angle_alpha   90.00
_cell.angle_beta   90.00
_cell.angle_gamma   90.00
#
_symmetry.space_group_name_H-M   'P 1'
#
loop_
_entity.id
_entity.type
_entity.pdbx_description
1 polymer ?
#
loop_
_entity_poly.entity_id
_entity_poly.type
_entity_poly.pdbx_seq_one_letter_code
_entity_poly.pdbx_strand_id
1 'polypeptide(L)'
;MKRKLSIGPKLYIGLMFAFFYLPILVTMFFSFNSSKSLTSFSGFSLRWYEKLVTDSNILSAVYVSVSIALIATLISTILGTITAIGLSKSKKVLREWLLNVNNMPIMNPEIVTAIGLMILFTSARMERGYITMLLAHIAFCTPYVIVSVYPKVRAMAVSYTHLRAHET
;
A
#
# COMPACT_ATOMS: atom_id res chain seq x y z
N MET A 1 17.41 -25.84 -20.66
CA MET A 1 18.82 -25.37 -20.53
C MET A 1 18.88 -24.23 -19.49
N LYS A 2 19.48 -24.44 -18.31
CA LYS A 2 19.73 -23.37 -17.31
C LYS A 2 20.91 -22.53 -17.80
N ARG A 3 20.65 -21.36 -18.36
CA ARG A 3 21.70 -20.40 -18.75
C ARG A 3 22.44 -19.96 -17.47
N LYS A 4 23.68 -20.43 -17.30
CA LYS A 4 24.57 -19.94 -16.23
C LYS A 4 24.86 -18.46 -16.51
N LEU A 5 24.39 -17.59 -15.63
CA LEU A 5 24.73 -16.16 -15.69
C LEU A 5 26.24 -16.02 -15.62
N SER A 6 26.82 -15.20 -16.50
CA SER A 6 28.24 -14.82 -16.46
C SER A 6 28.55 -14.04 -15.17
N ILE A 7 29.82 -13.84 -14.85
CA ILE A 7 30.25 -13.18 -13.61
C ILE A 7 29.76 -11.72 -13.56
N GLY A 8 29.79 -10.99 -14.68
CA GLY A 8 29.38 -9.59 -14.75
C GLY A 8 27.95 -9.33 -14.25
N PRO A 9 26.89 -9.99 -14.80
CA PRO A 9 25.54 -9.86 -14.29
C PRO A 9 25.38 -10.23 -12.82
N LYS A 10 26.09 -11.22 -12.32
CA LYS A 10 26.06 -11.59 -10.90
C LYS A 10 26.62 -10.49 -10.00
N LEU A 11 27.75 -9.91 -10.41
CA LEU A 11 28.39 -8.80 -9.67
C LEU A 11 27.48 -7.57 -9.66
N TYR A 12 26.88 -7.23 -10.81
CA TYR A 12 25.93 -6.12 -10.93
C TYR A 12 24.72 -6.31 -9.99
N ILE A 13 24.10 -7.47 -10.02
CA ILE A 13 22.98 -7.80 -9.12
C ILE A 13 23.42 -7.72 -7.66
N GLY A 14 24.60 -8.25 -7.30
CA GLY A 14 25.15 -8.17 -5.95
C GLY A 14 25.34 -6.73 -5.46
N LEU A 15 25.89 -5.86 -6.31
CA LEU A 15 26.06 -4.43 -6.01
C LEU A 15 24.72 -3.71 -5.83
N MET A 16 23.73 -4.01 -6.67
CA MET A 16 22.38 -3.47 -6.56
C MET A 16 21.74 -3.88 -5.21
N PHE A 17 21.82 -5.15 -4.84
CA PHE A 17 21.33 -5.61 -3.55
C PHE A 17 22.08 -4.94 -2.39
N ALA A 18 23.40 -4.86 -2.45
CA ALA A 18 24.18 -4.17 -1.43
C ALA A 18 23.75 -2.71 -1.28
N PHE A 19 23.60 -1.99 -2.39
CA PHE A 19 23.17 -0.59 -2.38
C PHE A 19 21.80 -0.38 -1.72
N PHE A 20 20.83 -1.26 -1.99
CA PHE A 20 19.49 -1.14 -1.40
C PHE A 20 19.41 -1.64 0.04
N TYR A 21 20.13 -2.71 0.39
CA TYR A 21 20.02 -3.34 1.70
C TYR A 21 21.01 -2.80 2.73
N LEU A 22 22.17 -2.27 2.30
CA LEU A 22 23.20 -1.75 3.22
C LEU A 22 22.65 -0.67 4.17
N PRO A 23 21.87 0.34 3.73
CA PRO A 23 21.28 1.33 4.64
C PRO A 23 20.36 0.70 5.69
N ILE A 24 19.62 -0.34 5.30
CA ILE A 24 18.72 -1.06 6.21
C ILE A 24 19.54 -1.82 7.26
N LEU A 25 20.59 -2.54 6.84
CA LEU A 25 21.49 -3.25 7.74
C LEU A 25 22.19 -2.30 8.71
N VAL A 26 22.64 -1.14 8.24
CA VAL A 26 23.20 -0.10 9.08
C VAL A 26 22.20 0.38 10.13
N THR A 27 20.98 0.67 9.72
CA THR A 27 19.91 1.08 10.65
C THR A 27 19.59 -0.02 11.66
N MET A 28 19.52 -1.27 11.24
CA MET A 28 19.34 -2.41 12.14
C MET A 28 20.50 -2.54 13.15
N PHE A 29 21.74 -2.37 12.71
CA PHE A 29 22.89 -2.39 13.61
C PHE A 29 22.83 -1.26 14.64
N PHE A 30 22.56 -0.03 14.21
CA PHE A 30 22.44 1.12 15.09
C PHE A 30 21.19 1.11 15.98
N SER A 31 20.19 0.28 15.70
CA SER A 31 19.03 0.12 16.60
C SER A 31 19.44 -0.47 17.97
N PHE A 32 20.56 -1.16 18.04
CA PHE A 32 21.14 -1.66 19.28
C PHE A 32 22.15 -0.70 19.95
N ASN A 33 22.32 0.50 19.40
CA ASN A 33 23.23 1.49 19.97
C ASN A 33 22.67 2.08 21.26
N SER A 34 23.47 2.20 22.32
CA SER A 34 23.05 2.81 23.57
C SER A 34 22.78 4.33 23.46
N SER A 35 23.35 5.01 22.48
CA SER A 35 23.12 6.43 22.20
C SER A 35 22.14 6.63 21.04
N LYS A 36 21.59 7.86 20.89
CA LYS A 36 20.73 8.25 19.75
C LYS A 36 21.54 8.49 18.45
N SER A 37 22.87 8.41 18.51
CA SER A 37 23.70 8.67 17.35
C SER A 37 23.61 7.54 16.33
N LEU A 38 23.49 7.89 15.06
CA LEU A 38 23.60 6.97 13.91
C LEU A 38 25.00 7.00 13.29
N THR A 39 25.93 7.79 13.84
CA THR A 39 27.28 7.95 13.33
C THR A 39 28.36 7.41 14.25
N SER A 40 28.06 7.27 15.55
CA SER A 40 28.96 6.71 16.53
C SER A 40 28.28 5.61 17.35
N PHE A 41 28.92 4.46 17.43
CA PHE A 41 28.43 3.34 18.23
C PHE A 41 28.99 3.45 19.65
N SER A 42 28.11 3.65 20.65
CA SER A 42 28.49 3.88 22.06
C SER A 42 28.34 2.65 22.95
N GLY A 43 27.98 1.52 22.37
CA GLY A 43 27.78 0.24 23.06
C GLY A 43 26.45 -0.42 22.75
N PHE A 44 26.35 -1.70 23.02
CA PHE A 44 25.15 -2.50 22.80
C PHE A 44 24.09 -2.24 23.89
N SER A 45 22.85 -2.01 23.50
CA SER A 45 21.74 -1.81 24.42
C SER A 45 20.38 -2.15 23.77
N LEU A 46 19.48 -2.71 24.56
CA LEU A 46 18.08 -2.98 24.16
C LEU A 46 17.12 -1.89 24.65
N ARG A 47 17.61 -0.78 25.20
CA ARG A 47 16.78 0.29 25.80
C ARG A 47 15.73 0.86 24.85
N TRP A 48 15.99 0.88 23.54
CA TRP A 48 15.04 1.41 22.56
C TRP A 48 13.88 0.44 22.33
N TYR A 49 14.15 -0.87 22.40
CA TYR A 49 13.13 -1.90 22.32
C TYR A 49 12.27 -1.94 23.60
N GLU A 50 12.88 -1.77 24.76
CA GLU A 50 12.15 -1.62 26.00
C GLU A 50 11.25 -0.37 25.95
N LYS A 51 11.79 0.77 25.51
CA LYS A 51 11.03 2.00 25.33
C LYS A 51 9.87 1.83 24.34
N LEU A 52 10.08 1.07 23.25
CA LEU A 52 9.06 0.79 22.23
C LEU A 52 7.81 0.15 22.84
N VAL A 53 7.97 -0.76 23.79
CA VAL A 53 6.87 -1.51 24.42
C VAL A 53 6.35 -0.88 25.72
N THR A 54 7.01 0.15 26.25
CA THR A 54 6.62 0.83 27.50
C THR A 54 6.10 2.25 27.29
N ASP A 55 6.43 2.90 26.17
CA ASP A 55 6.01 4.26 25.87
C ASP A 55 4.54 4.28 25.40
N SER A 56 3.65 4.86 26.20
CA SER A 56 2.21 4.92 25.91
C SER A 56 1.88 5.66 24.60
N ASN A 57 2.69 6.67 24.21
CA ASN A 57 2.47 7.38 22.96
C ASN A 57 2.78 6.51 21.75
N ILE A 58 3.84 5.71 21.84
CA ILE A 58 4.22 4.77 20.79
C ILE A 58 3.15 3.68 20.67
N LEU A 59 2.74 3.08 21.77
CA LEU A 59 1.70 2.04 21.80
C LEU A 59 0.37 2.58 21.25
N SER A 60 -0.02 3.79 21.63
CA SER A 60 -1.22 4.44 21.08
C SER A 60 -1.10 4.66 19.57
N ALA A 61 0.05 5.14 19.09
CA ALA A 61 0.28 5.32 17.65
C ALA A 61 0.24 4.00 16.87
N VAL A 62 0.81 2.92 17.43
CA VAL A 62 0.73 1.58 16.84
C VAL A 62 -0.71 1.09 16.79
N TYR A 63 -1.46 1.22 17.89
CA TYR A 63 -2.88 0.83 17.93
C TYR A 63 -3.70 1.58 16.87
N VAL A 64 -3.55 2.90 16.76
CA VAL A 64 -4.24 3.72 15.77
C VAL A 64 -3.87 3.29 14.36
N SER A 65 -2.58 3.10 14.07
CA SER A 65 -2.09 2.71 12.75
C SER A 65 -2.61 1.33 12.33
N VAL A 66 -2.53 0.34 13.23
CA VAL A 66 -2.98 -1.03 12.95
C VAL A 66 -4.50 -1.08 12.79
N SER A 67 -5.24 -0.41 13.67
CA SER A 67 -6.71 -0.37 13.58
C SER A 67 -7.20 0.28 12.28
N ILE A 68 -6.61 1.42 11.89
CA ILE A 68 -6.92 2.08 10.61
C ILE A 68 -6.57 1.16 9.44
N ALA A 69 -5.39 0.54 9.43
CA ALA A 69 -4.97 -0.35 8.36
C ALA A 69 -5.96 -1.52 8.18
N LEU A 70 -6.37 -2.17 9.26
CA LEU A 70 -7.32 -3.30 9.21
C LEU A 70 -8.70 -2.85 8.72
N ILE A 71 -9.25 -1.78 9.30
CA ILE A 71 -10.59 -1.30 8.96
C ILE A 71 -10.61 -0.75 7.52
N ALA A 72 -9.62 0.06 7.14
CA ALA A 72 -9.52 0.60 5.79
C ALA A 72 -9.38 -0.51 4.75
N THR A 73 -8.55 -1.52 5.01
CA THR A 73 -8.38 -2.67 4.11
C THR A 73 -9.68 -3.43 3.93
N LEU A 74 -10.39 -3.73 5.01
CA LEU A 74 -11.67 -4.44 4.95
C LEU A 74 -12.70 -3.65 4.13
N ILE A 75 -12.91 -2.37 4.46
CA ILE A 75 -13.89 -1.53 3.78
C ILE A 75 -13.51 -1.34 2.30
N SER A 76 -12.24 -1.03 2.01
CA SER A 76 -11.76 -0.82 0.63
C SER A 76 -11.88 -2.09 -0.20
N THR A 77 -11.62 -3.26 0.39
CA THR A 77 -11.77 -4.54 -0.30
C THR A 77 -13.22 -4.80 -0.69
N ILE A 78 -14.16 -4.56 0.22
CA ILE A 78 -15.60 -4.71 -0.05
C ILE A 78 -16.03 -3.72 -1.13
N LEU A 79 -15.77 -2.43 -0.95
CA LEU A 79 -16.17 -1.38 -1.90
C LEU A 79 -15.53 -1.57 -3.27
N GLY A 80 -14.23 -1.83 -3.32
CA GLY A 80 -13.51 -2.03 -4.57
C GLY A 80 -13.95 -3.27 -5.32
N THR A 81 -14.25 -4.37 -4.61
CA THR A 81 -14.77 -5.60 -5.22
C THR A 81 -16.16 -5.40 -5.79
N ILE A 82 -17.07 -4.79 -5.04
CA ILE A 82 -18.43 -4.48 -5.53
C ILE A 82 -18.36 -3.57 -6.76
N THR A 83 -17.50 -2.54 -6.71
CA THR A 83 -17.29 -1.63 -7.83
C THR A 83 -16.71 -2.37 -9.05
N ALA A 84 -15.73 -3.25 -8.88
CA ALA A 84 -15.16 -4.04 -9.96
C ALA A 84 -16.19 -4.96 -10.63
N ILE A 85 -17.07 -5.59 -9.84
CA ILE A 85 -18.18 -6.40 -10.36
C ILE A 85 -19.18 -5.53 -11.14
N GLY A 86 -19.56 -4.36 -10.60
CA GLY A 86 -20.42 -3.41 -11.28
C GLY A 86 -19.85 -2.94 -12.62
N LEU A 87 -18.56 -2.60 -12.63
CA LEU A 87 -17.83 -2.19 -13.84
C LEU A 87 -17.79 -3.29 -14.90
N SER A 88 -17.65 -4.56 -14.50
CA SER A 88 -17.63 -5.68 -15.44
C SER A 88 -18.93 -5.81 -16.26
N LYS A 89 -20.06 -5.38 -15.66
CA LYS A 89 -21.40 -5.42 -16.26
C LYS A 89 -21.81 -4.10 -16.93
N SER A 90 -21.02 -3.04 -16.76
CA SER A 90 -21.34 -1.69 -17.27
C SER A 90 -21.12 -1.56 -18.77
N LYS A 91 -21.82 -0.59 -19.40
CA LYS A 91 -21.58 -0.19 -20.79
C LYS A 91 -20.13 0.28 -20.97
N LYS A 92 -19.55 -0.01 -22.14
CA LYS A 92 -18.14 0.26 -22.45
C LYS A 92 -17.71 1.71 -22.13
N VAL A 93 -18.47 2.69 -22.56
CA VAL A 93 -18.14 4.12 -22.38
C VAL A 93 -18.07 4.49 -20.88
N LEU A 94 -19.09 4.12 -20.10
CA LEU A 94 -19.11 4.41 -18.66
C LEU A 94 -17.97 3.70 -17.93
N ARG A 95 -17.71 2.46 -18.30
CA ARG A 95 -16.62 1.65 -17.71
C ARG A 95 -15.24 2.26 -17.96
N GLU A 96 -14.97 2.65 -19.21
CA GLU A 96 -13.67 3.26 -19.57
C GLU A 96 -13.48 4.59 -18.86
N TRP A 97 -14.52 5.41 -18.79
CA TRP A 97 -14.49 6.68 -18.06
C TRP A 97 -14.22 6.47 -16.57
N LEU A 98 -14.95 5.57 -15.92
CA LEU A 98 -14.75 5.27 -14.49
C LEU A 98 -13.37 4.68 -14.19
N LEU A 99 -12.85 3.79 -15.05
CA LEU A 99 -11.49 3.26 -14.89
C LEU A 99 -10.41 4.34 -15.05
N ASN A 100 -10.60 5.28 -15.99
CA ASN A 100 -9.67 6.41 -16.14
C ASN A 100 -9.68 7.31 -14.91
N VAL A 101 -10.86 7.66 -14.39
CA VAL A 101 -10.98 8.43 -13.13
C VAL A 101 -10.35 7.67 -11.94
N ASN A 102 -10.58 6.36 -11.86
CA ASN A 102 -10.00 5.52 -10.82
C ASN A 102 -8.47 5.47 -10.86
N ASN A 103 -7.88 5.57 -12.05
CA ASN A 103 -6.42 5.53 -12.21
C ASN A 103 -5.74 6.85 -11.87
N MET A 104 -6.46 7.97 -11.83
CA MET A 104 -5.90 9.29 -11.53
C MET A 104 -5.16 9.32 -10.18
N PRO A 105 -5.73 8.86 -9.06
CA PRO A 105 -5.02 8.84 -7.78
C PRO A 105 -3.77 7.95 -7.79
N ILE A 106 -3.79 6.86 -8.56
CA ILE A 106 -2.67 5.90 -8.64
C ILE A 106 -1.47 6.52 -9.40
N MET A 107 -1.75 7.37 -10.38
CA MET A 107 -0.71 8.03 -11.20
C MET A 107 -0.15 9.29 -10.53
N ASN A 108 -0.89 9.90 -9.62
CA ASN A 108 -0.46 11.11 -8.93
C ASN A 108 0.52 10.78 -7.79
N PRO A 109 1.50 11.67 -7.52
CA PRO A 109 2.32 11.55 -6.30
C PRO A 109 1.42 11.48 -5.06
N GLU A 110 1.66 10.51 -4.19
CA GLU A 110 0.85 10.26 -2.98
C GLU A 110 0.68 11.51 -2.11
N ILE A 111 1.75 12.32 -2.01
CA ILE A 111 1.74 13.55 -1.24
C ILE A 111 0.72 14.57 -1.78
N VAL A 112 0.53 14.64 -3.09
CA VAL A 112 -0.45 15.55 -3.73
C VAL A 112 -1.87 15.13 -3.37
N THR A 113 -2.15 13.83 -3.43
CA THR A 113 -3.45 13.27 -3.04
C THR A 113 -3.72 13.49 -1.55
N ALA A 114 -2.72 13.28 -0.69
CA ALA A 114 -2.84 13.52 0.74
C ALA A 114 -3.14 14.99 1.07
N ILE A 115 -2.45 15.94 0.41
CA ILE A 115 -2.71 17.38 0.56
C ILE A 115 -4.10 17.72 0.06
N GLY A 116 -4.52 17.20 -1.09
CA GLY A 116 -5.87 17.39 -1.63
C GLY A 116 -6.96 16.93 -0.66
N LEU A 117 -6.82 15.74 -0.07
CA LEU A 117 -7.75 15.22 0.95
C LEU A 117 -7.73 16.09 2.22
N MET A 118 -6.56 16.56 2.65
CA MET A 118 -6.46 17.45 3.79
C MET A 118 -7.22 18.77 3.56
N ILE A 119 -7.09 19.37 2.37
CA ILE A 119 -7.82 20.58 1.99
C ILE A 119 -9.32 20.30 1.95
N LEU A 120 -9.73 19.19 1.36
CA LEU A 120 -11.13 18.77 1.29
C LEU A 120 -11.76 18.64 2.69
N PHE A 121 -11.11 17.91 3.60
CA PHE A 121 -11.61 17.71 4.97
C PHE A 121 -11.65 19.03 5.76
N THR A 122 -10.64 19.89 5.59
CA THR A 122 -10.62 21.21 6.22
C THR A 122 -11.76 22.10 5.69
N SER A 123 -12.00 22.10 4.38
CA SER A 123 -13.09 22.85 3.76
C SER A 123 -14.47 22.34 4.19
N ALA A 124 -14.59 21.04 4.42
CA ALA A 124 -15.78 20.40 4.98
C ALA A 124 -15.92 20.59 6.50
N ARG A 125 -15.01 21.35 7.14
CA ARG A 125 -14.95 21.59 8.59
C ARG A 125 -14.88 20.30 9.42
N MET A 126 -14.28 19.25 8.86
CA MET A 126 -14.04 18.00 9.56
C MET A 126 -12.80 18.15 10.46
N GLU A 127 -12.92 17.75 11.72
CA GLU A 127 -11.78 17.71 12.63
C GLU A 127 -10.76 16.66 12.18
N ARG A 128 -9.48 17.06 12.23
CA ARG A 128 -8.38 16.13 11.92
C ARG A 128 -8.23 15.11 13.05
N GLY A 129 -8.33 13.84 12.72
CA GLY A 129 -8.26 12.76 13.71
C GLY A 129 -8.44 11.39 13.06
N TYR A 130 -8.84 10.43 13.88
CA TYR A 130 -9.00 9.03 13.48
C TYR A 130 -9.92 8.86 12.26
N ILE A 131 -11.08 9.52 12.25
CA ILE A 131 -12.09 9.39 11.19
C ILE A 131 -11.59 9.93 9.85
N THR A 132 -11.00 11.14 9.83
CA THR A 132 -10.45 11.72 8.60
C THR A 132 -9.28 10.90 8.06
N MET A 133 -8.45 10.36 8.95
CA MET A 133 -7.36 9.46 8.58
C MET A 133 -7.90 8.14 8.00
N LEU A 134 -8.92 7.55 8.61
CA LEU A 134 -9.58 6.33 8.11
C LEU A 134 -10.20 6.56 6.72
N LEU A 135 -10.94 7.65 6.53
CA LEU A 135 -11.56 8.00 5.25
C LEU A 135 -10.49 8.22 4.15
N ALA A 136 -9.38 8.89 4.50
CA ALA A 136 -8.27 9.07 3.56
C ALA A 136 -7.66 7.72 3.13
N HIS A 137 -7.45 6.79 4.05
CA HIS A 137 -6.92 5.47 3.74
C HIS A 137 -7.91 4.65 2.88
N ILE A 138 -9.22 4.71 3.16
CA ILE A 138 -10.24 4.05 2.33
C ILE A 138 -10.21 4.62 0.91
N ALA A 139 -10.20 5.95 0.77
CA ALA A 139 -10.15 6.62 -0.53
C ALA A 139 -8.89 6.26 -1.31
N PHE A 140 -7.76 6.10 -0.61
CA PHE A 140 -6.48 5.75 -1.21
C PHE A 140 -6.39 4.27 -1.62
N CYS A 141 -6.89 3.35 -0.79
CA CYS A 141 -6.79 1.91 -1.03
C CYS A 141 -7.80 1.40 -2.08
N THR A 142 -8.99 2.00 -2.15
CA THR A 142 -10.08 1.52 -3.03
C THR A 142 -9.67 1.42 -4.51
N PRO A 143 -8.98 2.41 -5.13
CA PRO A 143 -8.52 2.33 -6.50
C PRO A 143 -7.61 1.12 -6.79
N TYR A 144 -6.72 0.79 -5.87
CA TYR A 144 -5.82 -0.37 -6.02
C TYR A 144 -6.57 -1.69 -5.98
N VAL A 145 -7.61 -1.79 -5.15
CA VAL A 145 -8.49 -2.98 -5.12
C VAL A 145 -9.21 -3.13 -6.45
N ILE A 146 -9.77 -2.04 -6.99
CA ILE A 146 -10.48 -2.07 -8.28
C ILE A 146 -9.55 -2.55 -9.39
N VAL A 147 -8.35 -1.99 -9.51
CA VAL A 147 -7.37 -2.37 -10.54
C VAL A 147 -6.93 -3.83 -10.40
N SER A 148 -6.84 -4.34 -9.17
CA SER A 148 -6.44 -5.72 -8.92
C SER A 148 -7.55 -6.74 -9.17
N VAL A 149 -8.80 -6.39 -8.84
CA VAL A 149 -9.95 -7.31 -8.90
C VAL A 149 -10.63 -7.28 -10.26
N TYR A 150 -10.78 -6.11 -10.88
CA TYR A 150 -11.53 -5.93 -12.14
C TYR A 150 -11.07 -6.86 -13.28
N PRO A 151 -9.75 -7.01 -13.58
CA PRO A 151 -9.32 -7.92 -14.65
C PRO A 151 -9.70 -9.38 -14.37
N LYS A 152 -9.63 -9.81 -13.12
CA LYS A 152 -9.98 -11.18 -12.71
C LYS A 152 -11.48 -11.45 -12.88
N VAL A 153 -12.33 -10.53 -12.43
CA VAL A 153 -13.79 -10.63 -12.59
C VAL A 153 -14.16 -10.68 -14.06
N ARG A 154 -13.53 -9.86 -14.89
CA ARG A 154 -13.78 -9.85 -16.34
C ARG A 154 -13.33 -11.15 -17.02
N ALA A 155 -12.17 -11.70 -16.66
CA ALA A 155 -11.69 -12.97 -17.21
C ALA A 155 -12.64 -14.12 -16.84
N MET A 156 -13.14 -14.18 -15.61
CA MET A 156 -14.13 -15.18 -15.21
C MET A 156 -15.43 -15.05 -16.01
N ALA A 157 -15.95 -13.83 -16.22
CA ALA A 157 -17.18 -13.61 -16.97
C ALA A 157 -17.06 -14.09 -18.44
N VAL A 158 -15.91 -13.90 -19.06
CA VAL A 158 -15.63 -14.40 -20.43
C VAL A 158 -15.57 -15.93 -20.47
N SER A 159 -14.91 -16.56 -19.48
CA SER A 159 -14.82 -18.02 -19.38
C SER A 159 -16.19 -18.69 -19.24
N TYR A 160 -17.08 -18.13 -18.43
CA TYR A 160 -18.46 -18.64 -18.27
C TYR A 160 -19.29 -18.51 -19.57
N THR A 161 -19.09 -17.45 -20.35
CA THR A 161 -19.78 -17.31 -21.65
C THR A 161 -19.30 -18.33 -22.67
N HIS A 162 -18.03 -18.65 -22.69
CA HIS A 162 -17.48 -19.71 -23.56
C HIS A 162 -17.98 -21.11 -23.18
N LEU A 163 -18.02 -21.44 -21.89
CA LEU A 163 -18.55 -22.73 -21.43
C LEU A 163 -20.02 -22.91 -21.81
N ARG A 164 -20.85 -21.87 -21.64
CA ARG A 164 -22.28 -21.90 -21.97
C ARG A 164 -22.52 -22.03 -23.48
N ALA A 165 -21.64 -21.50 -24.33
CA ALA A 165 -21.73 -21.63 -25.77
C ALA A 165 -21.37 -23.02 -26.30
N HIS A 166 -20.67 -23.85 -25.49
CA HIS A 166 -20.35 -25.24 -25.83
C HIS A 166 -21.39 -26.24 -25.33
N GLU A 167 -22.33 -25.84 -24.44
CA GLU A 167 -23.38 -26.68 -23.91
C GLU A 167 -24.72 -26.56 -24.67
N THR A 168 -24.80 -25.66 -25.64
CA THR A 168 -25.95 -25.46 -26.56
C THR A 168 -25.58 -25.79 -27.98
#